data_05049c9965b32469ff6a777e18010810
#
_entry.id   05049c9965b32469ff6a777e18010810
#
_cell.length_a   1.000
_cell.length_b   1.000
_cell.length_c   1.000
_cell.angle_alpha   90.00
_cell.angle_beta   90.00
_cell.angle_gamma   90.00
#
_symmetry.space_group_name_H-M   'P 1'
#
loop_
_entity.id
_entity.type
_entity.pdbx_description
1 polymer ?
#
loop_
_entity_poly.entity_id
_entity_poly.type
_entity_poly.pdbx_seq_one_letter_code
_entity_poly.pdbx_strand_id
1 'polypeptide(L)'
;MKQKLSAVAASPAIVQWFRSYLSDWTQSVRIDSVLSDPLPITHGVPQGAILSLLLFCIYLNDLPGAPQFCQLESYIDDSKVLLSFPVADVIDAKFKLEDDLRNVATWCCTNDLLINPEKTKFMLIGTKQMISKHSFNFTISFIGKTLTAVESARDLGVYTDLHLTYDTHISHLVSSCLTKLVQINRVKYCFHRKTLVLITTSLVFSKMLYCSTVLSNTSSKNIQKL
;
A
#
# COMPACT_ATOMS: atom_id res chain seq x y z
N MET A 1 4.68 19.85 -9.89
CA MET A 1 3.31 20.22 -9.45
C MET A 1 2.54 21.08 -10.44
N LYS A 2 3.06 22.24 -10.93
CA LYS A 2 2.34 23.11 -11.88
C LYS A 2 1.81 22.36 -13.12
N GLN A 3 2.65 21.57 -13.77
CA GLN A 3 2.27 20.75 -14.94
C GLN A 3 1.20 19.74 -14.61
N LYS A 4 1.28 19.08 -13.45
CA LYS A 4 0.30 18.08 -12.98
C LYS A 4 -1.08 18.73 -12.74
N LEU A 5 -1.10 19.91 -12.10
CA LEU A 5 -2.34 20.68 -11.91
C LEU A 5 -2.96 21.11 -13.24
N SER A 6 -2.14 21.53 -14.21
CA SER A 6 -2.65 21.88 -15.54
C SER A 6 -3.19 20.65 -16.28
N ALA A 7 -2.60 19.47 -16.09
CA ALA A 7 -3.07 18.22 -16.70
C ALA A 7 -4.47 17.79 -16.20
N VAL A 8 -4.83 18.14 -14.96
CA VAL A 8 -6.18 17.92 -14.42
C VAL A 8 -7.13 19.10 -14.67
N ALA A 9 -6.83 19.95 -15.66
CA ALA A 9 -7.64 21.11 -16.08
C ALA A 9 -7.88 22.15 -14.98
N ALA A 10 -6.98 22.29 -14.00
CA ALA A 10 -7.07 23.34 -13.00
C ALA A 10 -6.92 24.72 -13.64
N SER A 11 -7.79 25.68 -13.26
CA SER A 11 -7.74 27.04 -13.78
C SER A 11 -6.42 27.73 -13.38
N PRO A 12 -5.95 28.73 -14.14
CA PRO A 12 -4.74 29.48 -13.80
C PRO A 12 -4.76 30.09 -12.39
N ALA A 13 -5.92 30.53 -11.92
CA ALA A 13 -6.11 31.06 -10.57
C ALA A 13 -5.85 29.98 -9.50
N ILE A 14 -6.37 28.76 -9.70
CA ILE A 14 -6.15 27.62 -8.81
C ILE A 14 -4.66 27.24 -8.80
N VAL A 15 -4.02 27.17 -9.97
CA VAL A 15 -2.58 26.87 -10.07
C VAL A 15 -1.74 27.90 -9.31
N GLN A 16 -2.09 29.19 -9.45
CA GLN A 16 -1.40 30.28 -8.74
C GLN A 16 -1.62 30.20 -7.22
N TRP A 17 -2.83 29.86 -6.81
CA TRP A 17 -3.15 29.66 -5.39
C TRP A 17 -2.32 28.53 -4.77
N PHE A 18 -2.27 27.34 -5.42
CA PHE A 18 -1.42 26.24 -4.96
C PHE A 18 0.07 26.58 -4.96
N ARG A 19 0.52 27.37 -5.91
CA ARG A 19 1.90 27.87 -5.91
C ARG A 19 2.19 28.69 -4.66
N SER A 20 1.31 29.63 -4.30
CA SER A 20 1.44 30.41 -3.08
C SER A 20 1.38 29.53 -1.83
N TYR A 21 0.46 28.56 -1.81
CA TYR A 21 0.32 27.61 -0.70
C TYR A 21 1.58 26.77 -0.47
N LEU A 22 2.31 26.41 -1.50
CA LEU A 22 3.51 25.58 -1.42
C LEU A 22 4.82 26.37 -1.31
N SER A 23 4.76 27.72 -1.33
CA SER A 23 5.94 28.58 -1.22
C SER A 23 6.21 28.98 0.23
N ASP A 24 7.47 29.32 0.49
CA ASP A 24 7.94 29.98 1.72
C ASP A 24 7.74 29.17 3.03
N TRP A 25 7.62 27.86 2.92
CA TRP A 25 7.60 26.97 4.09
C TRP A 25 9.00 26.84 4.68
N THR A 26 9.06 26.91 6.03
CA THR A 26 10.29 26.65 6.78
C THR A 26 10.04 25.55 7.81
N GLN A 27 11.09 24.83 8.18
CA GLN A 27 11.07 23.80 9.20
C GLN A 27 12.13 24.09 10.27
N SER A 28 11.74 23.91 11.54
CA SER A 28 12.64 23.93 12.69
C SER A 28 12.49 22.63 13.47
N VAL A 29 13.60 22.13 14.03
CA VAL A 29 13.60 20.95 14.90
C VAL A 29 13.56 21.41 16.36
N ARG A 30 12.66 20.85 17.14
CA ARG A 30 12.53 21.11 18.57
C ARG A 30 13.00 19.88 19.36
N ILE A 31 13.96 20.08 20.25
CA ILE A 31 14.44 19.09 21.20
C ILE A 31 14.30 19.72 22.59
N ASP A 32 13.43 19.16 23.40
CA ASP A 32 13.04 19.72 24.71
C ASP A 32 12.58 21.19 24.61
N SER A 33 13.32 22.12 25.20
CA SER A 33 13.06 23.57 25.18
C SER A 33 13.87 24.33 24.10
N VAL A 34 14.74 23.65 23.38
CA VAL A 34 15.61 24.27 22.36
C VAL A 34 15.00 24.09 20.97
N LEU A 35 14.94 25.18 20.21
CA LEU A 35 14.49 25.21 18.82
C LEU A 35 15.69 25.53 17.92
N SER A 36 15.83 24.79 16.82
CA SER A 36 16.84 25.09 15.80
C SER A 36 16.45 26.34 14.98
N ASP A 37 17.41 26.90 14.28
CA ASP A 37 17.12 27.91 13.26
C ASP A 37 16.18 27.33 12.16
N PRO A 38 15.28 28.15 11.61
CA PRO A 38 14.40 27.74 10.54
C PRO A 38 15.17 27.54 9.23
N LEU A 39 14.96 26.39 8.56
CA LEU A 39 15.50 26.09 7.24
C LEU A 39 14.36 26.03 6.21
N PRO A 40 14.55 26.53 4.98
CA PRO A 40 13.53 26.48 3.95
C PRO A 40 13.26 25.05 3.50
N ILE A 41 11.97 24.72 3.29
CA ILE A 41 11.53 23.46 2.70
C ILE A 41 11.41 23.67 1.20
N THR A 42 12.21 22.96 0.43
CA THR A 42 12.24 23.07 -1.05
C THR A 42 11.47 21.97 -1.75
N HIS A 43 11.14 20.88 -1.04
CA HIS A 43 10.48 19.68 -1.59
C HIS A 43 9.39 19.15 -0.65
N GLY A 44 8.43 18.45 -1.25
CA GLY A 44 7.34 17.80 -0.51
C GLY A 44 6.13 18.72 -0.30
N VAL A 45 5.25 18.26 0.55
CA VAL A 45 4.03 18.96 0.97
C VAL A 45 3.95 18.97 2.50
N PRO A 46 3.29 19.97 3.13
CA PRO A 46 3.18 20.03 4.59
C PRO A 46 2.52 18.76 5.16
N GLN A 47 3.24 18.01 6.00
CA GLN A 47 2.71 16.78 6.60
C GLN A 47 1.56 17.12 7.58
N GLY A 48 0.47 16.35 7.49
CA GLY A 48 -0.73 16.57 8.31
C GLY A 48 -1.70 17.62 7.80
N ALA A 49 -1.39 18.32 6.71
CA ALA A 49 -2.34 19.24 6.09
C ALA A 49 -3.37 18.50 5.23
N ILE A 50 -4.62 18.93 5.26
CA ILE A 50 -5.73 18.30 4.52
C ILE A 50 -5.45 18.23 3.01
N LEU A 51 -4.86 19.29 2.46
CA LEU A 51 -4.57 19.39 1.03
C LEU A 51 -3.37 18.55 0.58
N SER A 52 -2.51 18.13 1.49
CA SER A 52 -1.30 17.38 1.15
C SER A 52 -1.61 16.04 0.50
N LEU A 53 -2.62 15.33 1.00
CA LEU A 53 -3.08 14.08 0.40
C LEU A 53 -3.60 14.29 -1.02
N LEU A 54 -4.45 15.29 -1.22
CA LEU A 54 -4.99 15.63 -2.54
C LEU A 54 -3.88 16.00 -3.53
N LEU A 55 -2.93 16.82 -3.11
CA LEU A 55 -1.79 17.22 -3.93
C LEU A 55 -0.91 16.03 -4.30
N PHE A 56 -0.71 15.09 -3.37
CA PHE A 56 0.06 13.88 -3.63
C PHE A 56 -0.67 12.97 -4.62
N CYS A 57 -1.99 12.79 -4.48
CA CYS A 57 -2.79 12.03 -5.44
C CYS A 57 -2.74 12.66 -6.85
N ILE A 58 -2.84 13.99 -6.96
CA ILE A 58 -2.69 14.70 -8.24
C ILE A 58 -1.27 14.52 -8.81
N TYR A 59 -0.27 14.48 -7.93
CA TYR A 59 1.12 14.29 -8.34
C TYR A 59 1.37 12.90 -8.95
N LEU A 60 0.73 11.87 -8.41
CA LEU A 60 0.83 10.48 -8.88
C LEU A 60 -0.16 10.12 -10.00
N ASN A 61 -1.05 11.03 -10.40
CA ASN A 61 -2.20 10.72 -11.26
C ASN A 61 -1.85 10.12 -12.62
N ASP A 62 -0.67 10.40 -13.15
CA ASP A 62 -0.18 9.86 -14.43
C ASP A 62 0.79 8.67 -14.28
N LEU A 63 1.13 8.27 -13.06
CA LEU A 63 1.93 7.07 -12.79
C LEU A 63 1.31 5.78 -13.38
N PRO A 64 -0.02 5.56 -13.32
CA PRO A 64 -0.62 4.36 -13.93
C PRO A 64 -0.41 4.24 -15.45
N GLY A 65 -0.04 5.31 -16.13
CA GLY A 65 0.31 5.32 -17.54
C GLY A 65 1.78 4.98 -17.84
N ALA A 66 2.63 4.78 -16.83
CA ALA A 66 4.03 4.45 -17.04
C ALA A 66 4.27 3.03 -17.55
N PRO A 67 3.60 1.96 -17.04
CA PRO A 67 3.71 0.62 -17.61
C PRO A 67 2.99 0.53 -18.96
N GLN A 68 3.47 -0.39 -19.83
CA GLN A 68 2.89 -0.66 -21.15
C GLN A 68 2.12 -1.98 -21.21
N PHE A 69 2.55 -2.97 -20.44
CA PHE A 69 2.02 -4.35 -20.47
C PHE A 69 1.29 -4.70 -19.17
N CYS A 70 1.71 -4.09 -18.07
CA CYS A 70 1.20 -4.35 -16.74
C CYS A 70 0.12 -3.34 -16.35
N GLN A 71 -0.79 -3.77 -15.50
CA GLN A 71 -1.69 -2.87 -14.80
C GLN A 71 -1.00 -2.33 -13.55
N LEU A 72 -1.07 -1.02 -13.31
CA LEU A 72 -0.56 -0.39 -12.10
C LEU A 72 -1.73 0.18 -11.31
N GLU A 73 -1.82 -0.22 -10.04
CA GLU A 73 -2.76 0.29 -9.08
C GLU A 73 -2.01 0.96 -7.94
N SER A 74 -2.47 2.13 -7.50
CA SER A 74 -1.86 2.89 -6.42
C SER A 74 -2.87 3.23 -5.34
N TYR A 75 -2.46 3.08 -4.10
CA TYR A 75 -3.17 3.58 -2.94
C TYR A 75 -2.22 4.49 -2.16
N ILE A 76 -2.31 5.79 -2.41
CA ILE A 76 -1.37 6.81 -1.93
C ILE A 76 0.05 6.46 -2.39
N ASP A 77 0.95 6.09 -1.48
CA ASP A 77 2.35 5.73 -1.74
C ASP A 77 2.54 4.22 -2.04
N ASP A 78 1.58 3.39 -1.65
CA ASP A 78 1.62 1.97 -1.97
C ASP A 78 1.16 1.73 -3.42
N SER A 79 2.05 1.20 -4.25
CA SER A 79 1.77 0.90 -5.66
C SER A 79 1.99 -0.58 -5.95
N LYS A 80 1.10 -1.16 -6.78
CA LYS A 80 1.15 -2.54 -7.22
C LYS A 80 1.20 -2.61 -8.73
N VAL A 81 2.11 -3.43 -9.23
CA VAL A 81 2.19 -3.76 -10.65
C VAL A 81 1.69 -5.19 -10.84
N LEU A 82 0.69 -5.37 -11.67
CA LEU A 82 0.00 -6.64 -11.90
C LEU A 82 0.15 -7.05 -13.36
N LEU A 83 0.57 -8.29 -13.58
CA LEU A 83 0.61 -8.92 -14.91
C LEU A 83 -0.04 -10.29 -14.86
N SER A 84 -1.07 -10.50 -15.66
CA SER A 84 -1.68 -11.81 -15.88
C SER A 84 -1.14 -12.44 -17.15
N PHE A 85 -0.72 -13.69 -17.09
CA PHE A 85 -0.13 -14.38 -18.22
C PHE A 85 -0.42 -15.89 -18.20
N PRO A 86 -0.49 -16.54 -19.38
CA PRO A 86 -0.53 -17.99 -19.50
C PRO A 86 0.76 -18.62 -19.01
N VAL A 87 0.67 -19.82 -18.42
CA VAL A 87 1.83 -20.55 -17.89
C VAL A 87 2.91 -20.81 -18.96
N ALA A 88 2.52 -20.94 -20.22
CA ALA A 88 3.47 -21.11 -21.34
C ALA A 88 4.36 -19.88 -21.60
N ASP A 89 3.88 -18.68 -21.21
CA ASP A 89 4.50 -17.41 -21.58
C ASP A 89 5.33 -16.80 -20.42
N VAL A 90 5.76 -17.63 -19.46
CA VAL A 90 6.51 -17.21 -18.25
C VAL A 90 7.73 -16.36 -18.59
N ILE A 91 8.49 -16.72 -19.62
CA ILE A 91 9.72 -15.99 -20.00
C ILE A 91 9.36 -14.62 -20.56
N ASP A 92 8.39 -14.52 -21.45
CA ASP A 92 7.91 -13.27 -22.04
C ASP A 92 7.28 -12.37 -20.95
N ALA A 93 6.49 -12.95 -20.04
CA ALA A 93 5.93 -12.24 -18.91
C ALA A 93 6.99 -11.62 -18.00
N LYS A 94 8.12 -12.33 -17.78
CA LYS A 94 9.25 -11.79 -17.02
C LYS A 94 9.84 -10.56 -17.70
N PHE A 95 10.10 -10.62 -19.01
CA PHE A 95 10.63 -9.48 -19.76
C PHE A 95 9.69 -8.28 -19.72
N LYS A 96 8.41 -8.48 -19.96
CA LYS A 96 7.38 -7.44 -19.90
C LYS A 96 7.31 -6.79 -18.52
N LEU A 97 7.35 -7.60 -17.45
CA LEU A 97 7.30 -7.10 -16.09
C LEU A 97 8.56 -6.31 -15.72
N GLU A 98 9.77 -6.81 -16.09
CA GLU A 98 11.02 -6.11 -15.83
C GLU A 98 11.12 -4.79 -16.63
N ASP A 99 10.59 -4.75 -17.86
CA ASP A 99 10.54 -3.55 -18.68
C ASP A 99 9.60 -2.50 -18.07
N ASP A 100 8.40 -2.90 -17.68
CA ASP A 100 7.44 -2.00 -17.03
C ASP A 100 7.91 -1.52 -15.66
N LEU A 101 8.57 -2.37 -14.88
CA LEU A 101 9.19 -1.94 -13.62
C LEU A 101 10.28 -0.89 -13.86
N ARG A 102 11.03 -0.98 -14.97
CA ARG A 102 12.01 0.03 -15.39
C ARG A 102 11.32 1.34 -15.77
N ASN A 103 10.20 1.26 -16.50
CA ASN A 103 9.39 2.42 -16.88
C ASN A 103 8.84 3.14 -15.64
N VAL A 104 8.31 2.39 -14.66
CA VAL A 104 7.85 2.93 -13.37
C VAL A 104 9.01 3.58 -12.60
N ALA A 105 10.18 2.93 -12.53
CA ALA A 105 11.35 3.49 -11.86
C ALA A 105 11.83 4.78 -12.54
N THR A 106 11.83 4.83 -13.87
CA THR A 106 12.18 6.01 -14.66
C THR A 106 11.19 7.14 -14.39
N TRP A 107 9.89 6.84 -14.38
CA TRP A 107 8.86 7.81 -14.05
C TRP A 107 9.07 8.38 -12.63
N CYS A 108 9.35 7.52 -11.65
CA CYS A 108 9.62 7.96 -10.29
C CYS A 108 10.84 8.86 -10.21
N CYS A 109 11.96 8.49 -10.82
CA CYS A 109 13.17 9.31 -10.87
C CYS A 109 12.91 10.68 -11.53
N THR A 110 12.16 10.71 -12.64
CA THR A 110 11.81 11.95 -13.34
C THR A 110 10.91 12.87 -12.51
N ASN A 111 10.16 12.29 -11.57
CA ASN A 111 9.27 13.01 -10.66
C ASN A 111 9.85 13.13 -9.23
N ASP A 112 11.16 13.03 -9.04
CA ASP A 112 11.85 13.20 -7.74
C ASP A 112 11.30 12.29 -6.63
N LEU A 113 10.82 11.09 -7.00
CA LEU A 113 10.36 10.06 -6.08
C LEU A 113 11.36 8.92 -6.01
N LEU A 114 11.70 8.50 -4.79
CA LEU A 114 12.61 7.40 -4.56
C LEU A 114 11.83 6.13 -4.21
N ILE A 115 12.01 5.10 -5.05
CA ILE A 115 11.48 3.77 -4.74
C ILE A 115 12.44 3.07 -3.77
N ASN A 116 11.90 2.39 -2.76
CA ASN A 116 12.68 1.57 -1.85
C ASN A 116 12.67 0.10 -2.29
N PRO A 117 13.74 -0.41 -2.92
CA PRO A 117 13.79 -1.79 -3.40
C PRO A 117 13.81 -2.81 -2.27
N GLU A 118 14.23 -2.42 -1.04
CA GLU A 118 14.22 -3.31 0.13
C GLU A 118 12.81 -3.62 0.63
N LYS A 119 11.86 -2.70 0.43
CA LYS A 119 10.44 -2.90 0.77
C LYS A 119 9.65 -3.54 -0.36
N THR A 120 10.17 -3.51 -1.58
CA THR A 120 9.50 -4.08 -2.75
C THR A 120 9.46 -5.60 -2.65
N LYS A 121 8.27 -6.17 -2.82
CA LYS A 121 8.04 -7.62 -2.79
C LYS A 121 7.46 -8.07 -4.11
N PHE A 122 7.85 -9.24 -4.53
CA PHE A 122 7.32 -9.93 -5.69
C PHE A 122 6.60 -11.21 -5.26
N MET A 123 5.43 -11.45 -5.80
CA MET A 123 4.63 -12.65 -5.53
C MET A 123 4.10 -13.23 -6.82
N LEU A 124 4.24 -14.54 -6.99
CA LEU A 124 3.63 -15.30 -8.08
C LEU A 124 2.35 -15.95 -7.56
N ILE A 125 1.18 -15.50 -8.06
CA ILE A 125 -0.12 -15.99 -7.61
C ILE A 125 -0.65 -17.03 -8.59
N GLY A 126 -1.11 -18.17 -8.10
CA GLY A 126 -1.68 -19.21 -8.93
C GLY A 126 -2.08 -20.47 -8.15
N THR A 127 -2.58 -21.47 -8.88
CA THR A 127 -2.89 -22.78 -8.26
C THR A 127 -1.60 -23.52 -7.89
N LYS A 128 -1.68 -24.43 -6.91
CA LYS A 128 -0.53 -25.26 -6.50
C LYS A 128 0.12 -25.97 -7.68
N GLN A 129 -0.71 -26.50 -8.58
CA GLN A 129 -0.25 -27.22 -9.76
C GLN A 129 0.50 -26.32 -10.77
N MET A 130 0.04 -25.08 -10.95
CA MET A 130 0.71 -24.12 -11.84
C MET A 130 2.03 -23.64 -11.24
N ILE A 131 2.03 -23.28 -9.95
CA ILE A 131 3.23 -22.79 -9.29
C ILE A 131 4.29 -23.89 -9.18
N SER A 132 3.93 -25.14 -8.83
CA SER A 132 4.88 -26.25 -8.70
C SER A 132 5.59 -26.60 -10.01
N LYS A 133 4.96 -26.37 -11.17
CA LYS A 133 5.57 -26.60 -12.48
C LYS A 133 6.60 -25.52 -12.89
N HIS A 134 6.49 -24.30 -12.34
CA HIS A 134 7.25 -23.13 -12.81
C HIS A 134 7.97 -22.36 -11.70
N SER A 135 7.90 -22.82 -10.44
CA SER A 135 8.53 -22.15 -9.28
C SER A 135 10.05 -22.21 -9.26
N PHE A 136 10.67 -22.91 -10.20
CA PHE A 136 12.13 -23.01 -10.25
C PHE A 136 12.72 -21.68 -10.76
N ASN A 137 13.15 -20.81 -9.84
CA ASN A 137 13.97 -19.63 -10.07
C ASN A 137 13.30 -18.46 -10.85
N PHE A 138 11.98 -18.25 -10.70
CA PHE A 138 11.39 -17.01 -11.21
C PHE A 138 11.85 -15.86 -10.32
N THR A 139 12.84 -15.14 -10.78
CA THR A 139 13.39 -13.95 -10.14
C THR A 139 13.22 -12.75 -11.05
N ILE A 140 13.03 -11.58 -10.47
CA ILE A 140 12.86 -10.31 -11.18
C ILE A 140 14.00 -9.38 -10.79
N SER A 141 14.62 -8.74 -11.78
CA SER A 141 15.60 -7.69 -11.54
C SER A 141 14.93 -6.33 -11.43
N PHE A 142 15.12 -5.63 -10.30
CA PHE A 142 14.53 -4.32 -10.06
C PHE A 142 15.51 -3.40 -9.32
N ILE A 143 15.89 -2.29 -9.96
CA ILE A 143 16.82 -1.26 -9.41
C ILE A 143 18.08 -1.90 -8.81
N GLY A 144 18.74 -2.77 -9.60
CA GLY A 144 19.98 -3.44 -9.18
C GLY A 144 19.82 -4.55 -8.14
N LYS A 145 18.59 -4.85 -7.71
CA LYS A 145 18.28 -5.93 -6.76
C LYS A 145 17.55 -7.07 -7.48
N THR A 146 17.87 -8.30 -7.11
CA THR A 146 17.13 -9.48 -7.54
C THR A 146 16.04 -9.77 -6.52
N LEU A 147 14.78 -9.69 -6.95
CA LEU A 147 13.61 -10.02 -6.16
C LEU A 147 13.27 -11.50 -6.36
N THR A 148 13.18 -12.24 -5.27
CA THR A 148 12.66 -13.61 -5.23
C THR A 148 11.19 -13.58 -4.84
N ALA A 149 10.42 -14.55 -5.36
CA ALA A 149 9.01 -14.65 -5.01
C ALA A 149 8.84 -14.95 -3.51
N VAL A 150 7.98 -14.18 -2.86
CA VAL A 150 7.60 -14.41 -1.46
C VAL A 150 6.32 -15.25 -1.40
N GLU A 151 6.21 -16.10 -0.37
CA GLU A 151 5.01 -16.95 -0.17
C GLU A 151 3.82 -16.16 0.33
N SER A 152 4.05 -15.08 1.07
CA SER A 152 3.00 -14.18 1.53
C SER A 152 3.50 -12.74 1.67
N ALA A 153 2.61 -11.80 1.48
CA ALA A 153 2.89 -10.37 1.68
C ALA A 153 1.70 -9.70 2.36
N ARG A 154 1.99 -8.70 3.18
CA ARG A 154 0.95 -7.84 3.75
C ARG A 154 0.72 -6.68 2.79
N ASP A 155 -0.53 -6.49 2.40
CA ASP A 155 -0.99 -5.47 1.48
C ASP A 155 -2.22 -4.77 2.03
N LEU A 156 -2.16 -3.45 2.23
CA LEU A 156 -3.23 -2.63 2.82
C LEU A 156 -3.87 -3.28 4.07
N GLY A 157 -3.05 -3.92 4.90
CA GLY A 157 -3.49 -4.56 6.13
C GLY A 157 -3.88 -6.03 6.02
N VAL A 158 -4.08 -6.57 4.81
CA VAL A 158 -4.41 -7.98 4.54
C VAL A 158 -3.15 -8.77 4.22
N TYR A 159 -2.98 -9.94 4.82
CA TYR A 159 -1.94 -10.89 4.40
C TYR A 159 -2.47 -11.74 3.25
N THR A 160 -1.87 -11.55 2.09
CA THR A 160 -2.18 -12.30 0.86
C THR A 160 -1.11 -13.37 0.67
N ASP A 161 -1.51 -14.59 0.36
CA ASP A 161 -0.62 -15.69 0.02
C ASP A 161 -0.72 -16.07 -1.46
N LEU A 162 0.26 -16.81 -1.95
CA LEU A 162 0.39 -17.20 -3.36
C LEU A 162 -0.81 -18.02 -3.91
N HIS A 163 -1.65 -18.57 -3.05
CA HIS A 163 -2.84 -19.33 -3.43
C HIS A 163 -4.15 -18.63 -3.09
N LEU A 164 -4.10 -17.41 -2.55
CA LEU A 164 -5.25 -16.61 -2.10
C LEU A 164 -6.13 -17.36 -1.07
N THR A 165 -5.50 -18.15 -0.19
CA THR A 165 -6.22 -18.89 0.86
C THR A 165 -6.54 -18.04 2.08
N TYR A 166 -5.73 -16.98 2.31
CA TYR A 166 -5.81 -16.06 3.45
C TYR A 166 -5.65 -16.74 4.83
N ASP A 167 -5.10 -17.95 4.89
CA ASP A 167 -4.93 -18.72 6.14
C ASP A 167 -4.14 -17.94 7.19
N THR A 168 -3.03 -17.31 6.78
CA THR A 168 -2.19 -16.50 7.65
C THR A 168 -2.94 -15.27 8.15
N HIS A 169 -3.67 -14.57 7.25
CA HIS A 169 -4.45 -13.40 7.62
C HIS A 169 -5.50 -13.73 8.67
N ILE A 170 -6.29 -14.76 8.44
CA ILE A 170 -7.38 -15.18 9.34
C ILE A 170 -6.81 -15.60 10.69
N SER A 171 -5.69 -16.32 10.72
CA SER A 171 -5.04 -16.70 11.98
C SER A 171 -4.59 -15.49 12.80
N HIS A 172 -3.99 -14.49 12.17
CA HIS A 172 -3.63 -13.23 12.80
C HIS A 172 -4.84 -12.43 13.26
N LEU A 173 -5.89 -12.37 12.45
CA LEU A 173 -7.14 -11.66 12.76
C LEU A 173 -7.79 -12.25 14.01
N VAL A 174 -8.00 -13.58 14.03
CA VAL A 174 -8.60 -14.29 15.16
C VAL A 174 -7.79 -14.08 16.44
N SER A 175 -6.46 -14.26 16.39
CA SER A 175 -5.58 -14.04 17.54
C SER A 175 -5.67 -12.61 18.07
N SER A 176 -5.67 -11.62 17.18
CA SER A 176 -5.83 -10.21 17.56
C SER A 176 -7.19 -9.92 18.20
N CYS A 177 -8.28 -10.48 17.65
CA CYS A 177 -9.63 -10.31 18.20
C CYS A 177 -9.78 -10.97 19.56
N LEU A 178 -9.29 -12.20 19.73
CA LEU A 178 -9.30 -12.90 21.01
C LEU A 178 -8.51 -12.13 22.08
N THR A 179 -7.33 -11.61 21.74
CA THR A 179 -6.54 -10.77 22.65
C THR A 179 -7.34 -9.56 23.13
N LYS A 180 -8.05 -8.87 22.21
CA LYS A 180 -8.90 -7.72 22.56
C LYS A 180 -10.08 -8.13 23.42
N LEU A 181 -10.74 -9.23 23.12
CA LEU A 181 -11.84 -9.74 23.93
C LEU A 181 -11.38 -10.08 25.36
N VAL A 182 -10.22 -10.71 25.54
CA VAL A 182 -9.64 -10.95 26.87
C VAL A 182 -9.37 -9.65 27.62
N GLN A 183 -8.81 -8.63 26.95
CA GLN A 183 -8.58 -7.32 27.54
C GLN A 183 -9.90 -6.65 27.98
N ILE A 184 -10.92 -6.66 27.12
CA ILE A 184 -12.26 -6.12 27.43
C ILE A 184 -12.89 -6.87 28.61
N ASN A 185 -12.78 -8.20 28.63
CA ASN A 185 -13.33 -9.03 29.71
C ASN A 185 -12.71 -8.70 31.09
N ARG A 186 -11.41 -8.35 31.14
CA ARG A 186 -10.74 -7.97 32.40
C ARG A 186 -11.29 -6.66 32.98
N VAL A 187 -11.71 -5.74 32.14
CA VAL A 187 -12.17 -4.40 32.55
C VAL A 187 -13.70 -4.22 32.47
N LYS A 188 -14.44 -5.28 32.11
CA LYS A 188 -15.89 -5.20 31.84
C LYS A 188 -16.70 -4.63 32.98
N TYR A 189 -16.28 -4.83 34.24
CA TYR A 189 -16.99 -4.36 35.43
C TYR A 189 -16.84 -2.85 35.64
N CYS A 190 -15.89 -2.19 34.97
CA CYS A 190 -15.67 -0.75 35.05
C CYS A 190 -16.58 0.05 34.10
N PHE A 191 -17.32 -0.62 33.21
CA PHE A 191 -18.09 0.03 32.15
C PHE A 191 -19.56 -0.40 32.14
N HIS A 192 -20.45 0.52 31.79
CA HIS A 192 -21.83 0.18 31.48
C HIS A 192 -21.94 -0.65 30.19
N ARG A 193 -23.02 -1.46 30.10
CA ARG A 193 -23.28 -2.35 28.95
C ARG A 193 -23.21 -1.62 27.61
N LYS A 194 -23.76 -0.40 27.50
CA LYS A 194 -23.70 0.39 26.24
C LYS A 194 -22.26 0.70 25.82
N THR A 195 -21.42 1.08 26.77
CA THR A 195 -19.99 1.35 26.53
C THR A 195 -19.24 0.10 26.13
N LEU A 196 -19.52 -1.06 26.76
CA LEU A 196 -18.92 -2.34 26.40
C LEU A 196 -19.28 -2.76 24.97
N VAL A 197 -20.53 -2.58 24.56
CA VAL A 197 -20.97 -2.84 23.17
C VAL A 197 -20.18 -1.95 22.22
N LEU A 198 -20.10 -0.65 22.50
CA LEU A 198 -19.35 0.29 21.65
C LEU A 198 -17.87 -0.09 21.52
N ILE A 199 -17.20 -0.40 22.65
CA ILE A 199 -15.79 -0.82 22.67
C ILE A 199 -15.60 -2.12 21.86
N THR A 200 -16.49 -3.11 22.06
CA THR A 200 -16.40 -4.38 21.35
C THR A 200 -16.62 -4.19 19.86
N THR A 201 -17.61 -3.41 19.45
CA THR A 201 -17.86 -3.08 18.05
C THR A 201 -16.67 -2.37 17.42
N SER A 202 -16.11 -1.38 18.10
CA SER A 202 -15.00 -0.59 17.55
C SER A 202 -13.67 -1.34 17.49
N LEU A 203 -13.37 -2.23 18.44
CA LEU A 203 -12.06 -2.89 18.56
C LEU A 203 -12.01 -4.31 17.99
N VAL A 204 -13.17 -4.99 17.92
CA VAL A 204 -13.26 -6.38 17.44
C VAL A 204 -14.00 -6.45 16.13
N PHE A 205 -15.28 -6.05 16.08
CA PHE A 205 -16.08 -6.18 14.87
C PHE A 205 -15.54 -5.33 13.71
N SER A 206 -15.02 -4.12 13.97
CA SER A 206 -14.39 -3.31 12.92
C SER A 206 -13.24 -4.02 12.22
N LYS A 207 -12.45 -4.82 12.96
CA LYS A 207 -11.37 -5.62 12.39
C LYS A 207 -11.90 -6.82 11.59
N MET A 208 -12.92 -7.51 12.11
CA MET A 208 -13.51 -8.67 11.44
C MET A 208 -14.21 -8.28 10.14
N LEU A 209 -14.83 -7.10 10.10
CA LEU A 209 -15.53 -6.59 8.93
C LEU A 209 -14.59 -5.96 7.90
N TYR A 210 -13.36 -5.62 8.29
CA TYR A 210 -12.39 -5.06 7.37
C TYR A 210 -12.03 -6.06 6.28
N CYS A 211 -12.22 -5.68 5.02
CA CYS A 211 -12.00 -6.52 3.84
C CYS A 211 -12.75 -7.87 3.85
N SER A 212 -13.91 -7.96 4.55
CA SER A 212 -14.71 -9.18 4.64
C SER A 212 -15.11 -9.75 3.29
N THR A 213 -15.33 -8.89 2.29
CA THR A 213 -15.63 -9.29 0.89
C THR A 213 -14.49 -10.09 0.26
N VAL A 214 -13.24 -9.74 0.55
CA VAL A 214 -12.05 -10.47 0.07
C VAL A 214 -11.98 -11.85 0.71
N LEU A 215 -12.43 -11.96 1.97
CA LEU A 215 -12.40 -13.20 2.75
C LEU A 215 -13.61 -14.09 2.50
N SER A 216 -14.62 -13.65 1.77
CA SER A 216 -15.88 -14.40 1.54
C SER A 216 -15.67 -15.74 0.84
N ASN A 217 -14.63 -15.84 0.01
CA ASN A 217 -14.31 -17.06 -0.75
C ASN A 217 -13.24 -17.95 -0.07
N THR A 218 -12.93 -17.69 1.20
CA THR A 218 -11.98 -18.53 1.94
C THR A 218 -12.57 -19.90 2.30
N SER A 219 -11.73 -20.84 2.74
CA SER A 219 -12.16 -22.20 3.06
C SER A 219 -13.19 -22.23 4.21
N SER A 220 -14.09 -23.23 4.20
CA SER A 220 -15.05 -23.44 5.28
C SER A 220 -14.38 -23.56 6.65
N LYS A 221 -13.18 -24.14 6.72
CA LYS A 221 -12.35 -24.19 7.94
C LYS A 221 -11.98 -22.81 8.47
N ASN A 222 -11.70 -21.87 7.58
CA ASN A 222 -11.35 -20.50 7.94
C ASN A 222 -12.59 -19.69 8.37
N ILE A 223 -13.72 -19.90 7.72
CA ILE A 223 -14.99 -19.28 8.13
C ILE A 223 -15.38 -19.73 9.54
N GLN A 224 -15.14 -21.00 9.89
CA GLN A 224 -15.44 -21.52 11.24
C GLN A 224 -14.52 -20.93 12.34
N LYS A 225 -13.37 -20.37 11.99
CA LYS A 225 -12.48 -19.71 12.96
C LYS A 225 -12.90 -18.27 13.26
N LEU A 226 -13.60 -17.63 12.33
CA LEU A 226 -14.11 -16.24 12.46
C LEU A 226 -15.41 -16.22 13.27
#